data_90cce573256542d4cd08af848ae12a2e
#
_entry.id   90cce573256542d4cd08af848ae12a2e
#
_cell.length_a   1.000
_cell.length_b   1.000
_cell.length_c   1.000
_cell.angle_alpha   90.00
_cell.angle_beta   90.00
_cell.angle_gamma   90.00
#
_symmetry.space_group_name_H-M   'P 1'
#
loop_
_entity.id
_entity.type
_entity.pdbx_description
1 polymer ?
#
loop_
_entity_poly.entity_id
_entity_poly.type
_entity_poly.pdbx_seq_one_letter_code
_entity_poly.pdbx_strand_id
1 'polypeptide(L)'
;MIDYGARELEIGVFSSDPVRGRQYQDLDSLCQMVLPYAAEKGVRVTALVESVEAARRASTLGIRHVDFFLSVSDTFGRGFGSTPVEAFATLEAIASLPDLQVQAALGAVFGCPFGDATPLEKTLAYARRAMELGASSLGLGDSAGMADPIHTERILRGILERFRPEQISLHIHNTEGFGLANCVKAMELGFTRFDVSLAGMGGCPVIPNAKGNIPTEDFVNLLHKMDIDCGIDLDRCTVASLDMSRRIGAPVISSMVGNTLLKQDASPLPC
;
A
#
# COMPACT_ATOMS: atom_id res chain seq x y z
N MET A 1 0.94 -6.76 -13.97
CA MET A 1 1.83 -5.82 -13.27
C MET A 1 3.29 -6.02 -13.68
N ILE A 2 3.86 -7.20 -13.49
CA ILE A 2 5.27 -7.49 -13.84
C ILE A 2 5.58 -7.09 -15.29
N ASP A 3 4.75 -7.52 -16.25
CA ASP A 3 4.93 -7.24 -17.68
C ASP A 3 4.72 -5.77 -18.08
N TYR A 4 4.23 -4.95 -17.17
CA TYR A 4 4.01 -3.51 -17.41
C TYR A 4 5.09 -2.65 -16.78
N GLY A 5 6.11 -3.27 -16.14
CA GLY A 5 7.24 -2.58 -15.56
C GLY A 5 7.20 -2.40 -14.04
N ALA A 6 6.24 -3.01 -13.32
CA ALA A 6 6.25 -2.99 -11.85
C ALA A 6 7.54 -3.62 -11.32
N ARG A 7 8.21 -2.95 -10.38
CA ARG A 7 9.46 -3.43 -9.76
C ARG A 7 9.23 -4.06 -8.38
N GLU A 8 8.11 -3.75 -7.78
CA GLU A 8 7.67 -4.31 -6.50
C GLU A 8 6.18 -4.64 -6.58
N LEU A 9 5.77 -5.76 -6.02
CA LEU A 9 4.41 -6.28 -6.09
C LEU A 9 4.02 -6.89 -4.75
N GLU A 10 3.00 -6.32 -4.08
CA GLU A 10 2.35 -6.98 -2.96
C GLU A 10 1.37 -8.03 -3.49
N ILE A 11 1.57 -9.31 -3.11
CA ILE A 11 0.82 -10.44 -3.65
C ILE A 11 -0.48 -10.73 -2.89
N GLY A 12 -0.59 -10.24 -1.66
CA GLY A 12 -1.78 -10.43 -0.83
C GLY A 12 -1.48 -10.50 0.66
N VAL A 13 -2.46 -10.97 1.43
CA VAL A 13 -2.40 -11.02 2.89
C VAL A 13 -2.36 -12.45 3.40
N PHE A 14 -1.32 -12.81 4.14
CA PHE A 14 -1.26 -14.04 4.90
C PHE A 14 -1.98 -13.85 6.24
N SER A 15 -3.23 -14.33 6.30
CA SER A 15 -4.09 -14.23 7.47
C SER A 15 -4.45 -15.61 8.00
N SER A 16 -4.47 -15.75 9.33
CA SER A 16 -5.03 -16.91 10.01
C SER A 16 -6.52 -16.72 10.38
N ASP A 17 -7.06 -15.52 10.17
CA ASP A 17 -8.48 -15.24 10.40
C ASP A 17 -9.35 -16.00 9.39
N PRO A 18 -10.31 -16.85 9.84
CA PRO A 18 -11.10 -17.69 8.95
C PRO A 18 -12.06 -16.91 8.04
N VAL A 19 -12.37 -15.67 8.36
CA VAL A 19 -13.23 -14.80 7.55
C VAL A 19 -12.40 -14.05 6.52
N ARG A 20 -11.37 -13.32 6.98
CA ARG A 20 -10.46 -12.57 6.10
C ARG A 20 -9.61 -13.50 5.24
N GLY A 21 -9.16 -14.62 5.79
CA GLY A 21 -8.36 -15.61 5.07
C GLY A 21 -9.06 -16.27 3.88
N ARG A 22 -10.41 -16.26 3.82
CA ARG A 22 -11.14 -16.79 2.65
C ARG A 22 -10.85 -16.05 1.35
N GLN A 23 -10.54 -14.76 1.42
CA GLN A 23 -10.20 -13.95 0.24
C GLN A 23 -8.83 -14.31 -0.34
N TYR A 24 -8.00 -14.99 0.44
CA TYR A 24 -6.61 -15.31 0.11
C TYR A 24 -6.33 -16.82 0.17
N GLN A 25 -7.37 -17.67 -0.01
CA GLN A 25 -7.24 -19.12 0.11
C GLN A 25 -6.40 -19.75 -1.01
N ASP A 26 -6.25 -19.06 -2.13
CA ASP A 26 -5.45 -19.46 -3.30
C ASP A 26 -4.03 -18.86 -3.31
N LEU A 27 -3.64 -18.17 -2.24
CA LEU A 27 -2.38 -17.44 -2.17
C LEU A 27 -1.14 -18.35 -2.35
N ASP A 28 -1.19 -19.58 -1.87
CA ASP A 28 -0.10 -20.55 -2.06
C ASP A 28 0.09 -20.89 -3.54
N SER A 29 -1.00 -21.15 -4.25
CA SER A 29 -0.98 -21.41 -5.70
C SER A 29 -0.52 -20.17 -6.48
N LEU A 30 -0.96 -19.00 -6.05
CA LEU A 30 -0.54 -17.73 -6.65
C LEU A 30 0.97 -17.52 -6.45
N CYS A 31 1.49 -17.75 -5.25
CA CYS A 31 2.93 -17.69 -4.97
C CYS A 31 3.73 -18.64 -5.87
N GLN A 32 3.28 -19.88 -6.02
CA GLN A 32 3.95 -20.87 -6.87
C GLN A 32 4.04 -20.43 -8.34
N MET A 33 3.06 -19.70 -8.85
CA MET A 33 3.06 -19.18 -10.22
C MET A 33 3.86 -17.88 -10.35
N VAL A 34 3.70 -16.95 -9.40
CA VAL A 34 4.20 -15.58 -9.52
C VAL A 34 5.68 -15.48 -9.12
N LEU A 35 6.11 -16.16 -8.05
CA LEU A 35 7.47 -15.98 -7.52
C LEU A 35 8.59 -16.37 -8.51
N PRO A 36 8.51 -17.51 -9.23
CA PRO A 36 9.54 -17.83 -10.24
C PRO A 36 9.59 -16.79 -11.35
N TYR A 37 8.42 -16.33 -11.81
CA TYR A 37 8.34 -15.33 -12.88
C TYR A 37 8.85 -13.95 -12.43
N ALA A 38 8.49 -13.54 -11.22
CA ALA A 38 8.97 -12.29 -10.63
C ALA A 38 10.50 -12.31 -10.47
N ALA A 39 11.05 -13.44 -10.01
CA ALA A 39 12.51 -13.64 -9.87
C ALA A 39 13.23 -13.53 -11.21
N GLU A 40 12.70 -14.16 -12.28
CA GLU A 40 13.23 -14.04 -13.64
C GLU A 40 13.27 -12.57 -14.12
N LYS A 41 12.25 -11.79 -13.77
CA LYS A 41 12.11 -10.38 -14.17
C LYS A 41 12.78 -9.39 -13.21
N GLY A 42 13.38 -9.88 -12.11
CA GLY A 42 13.99 -9.03 -11.09
C GLY A 42 12.98 -8.19 -10.29
N VAL A 43 11.74 -8.66 -10.19
CA VAL A 43 10.66 -7.99 -9.46
C VAL A 43 10.64 -8.50 -8.02
N ARG A 44 10.61 -7.58 -7.06
CA ARG A 44 10.42 -7.89 -5.65
C ARG A 44 8.96 -8.24 -5.38
N VAL A 45 8.73 -9.35 -4.70
CA VAL A 45 7.39 -9.70 -4.21
C VAL A 45 7.35 -9.55 -2.71
N THR A 46 6.34 -8.80 -2.23
CA THR A 46 6.03 -8.59 -0.82
C THR A 46 4.68 -9.21 -0.47
N ALA A 47 4.39 -9.34 0.81
CA ALA A 47 3.09 -9.75 1.30
C ALA A 47 2.81 -9.14 2.68
N LEU A 48 1.56 -8.77 2.94
CA LEU A 48 1.15 -8.40 4.28
C LEU A 48 1.00 -9.67 5.14
N VAL A 49 1.51 -9.65 6.36
CA VAL A 49 1.40 -10.74 7.32
C VAL A 49 0.74 -10.26 8.62
N GLU A 50 -0.15 -11.05 9.19
CA GLU A 50 -0.89 -10.68 10.40
C GLU A 50 -0.33 -11.33 11.68
N SER A 51 0.62 -12.27 11.54
CA SER A 51 1.20 -12.99 12.68
C SER A 51 2.57 -13.58 12.35
N VAL A 52 3.29 -14.04 13.36
CA VAL A 52 4.56 -14.76 13.21
C VAL A 52 4.39 -16.02 12.38
N GLU A 53 3.27 -16.74 12.56
CA GLU A 53 2.96 -17.97 11.80
C GLU A 53 2.71 -17.63 10.33
N ALA A 54 1.96 -16.57 10.04
CA ALA A 54 1.74 -16.06 8.69
C ALA A 54 3.07 -15.69 8.02
N ALA A 55 3.98 -15.02 8.74
CA ALA A 55 5.30 -14.67 8.25
C ALA A 55 6.16 -15.92 7.94
N ARG A 56 6.12 -16.94 8.81
CA ARG A 56 6.78 -18.24 8.55
C ARG A 56 6.24 -18.92 7.30
N ARG A 57 4.90 -18.93 7.12
CA ARG A 57 4.26 -19.49 5.91
C ARG A 57 4.70 -18.74 4.67
N ALA A 58 4.68 -17.41 4.67
CA ALA A 58 5.17 -16.60 3.56
C ALA A 58 6.64 -16.92 3.22
N SER A 59 7.51 -17.01 4.23
CA SER A 59 8.92 -17.37 4.06
C SER A 59 9.10 -18.77 3.47
N THR A 60 8.29 -19.75 3.88
CA THR A 60 8.34 -21.15 3.35
C THR A 60 7.97 -21.17 1.86
N LEU A 61 7.06 -20.32 1.41
CA LEU A 61 6.68 -20.18 0.00
C LEU A 61 7.71 -19.43 -0.84
N GLY A 62 8.71 -18.80 -0.23
CA GLY A 62 9.78 -18.10 -0.92
C GLY A 62 9.71 -16.57 -0.86
N ILE A 63 8.73 -15.99 -0.16
CA ILE A 63 8.66 -14.54 0.08
C ILE A 63 9.76 -14.16 1.08
N ARG A 64 10.47 -13.08 0.78
CA ARG A 64 11.60 -12.58 1.59
C ARG A 64 11.36 -11.19 2.17
N HIS A 65 10.31 -10.51 1.72
CA HIS A 65 9.92 -9.19 2.19
C HIS A 65 8.46 -9.23 2.60
N VAL A 66 8.17 -8.78 3.82
CA VAL A 66 6.80 -8.75 4.33
C VAL A 66 6.48 -7.40 4.96
N ASP A 67 5.23 -7.03 4.91
CA ASP A 67 4.67 -5.89 5.60
C ASP A 67 3.94 -6.37 6.85
N PHE A 68 4.17 -5.71 7.97
CA PHE A 68 3.43 -5.97 9.20
C PHE A 68 2.76 -4.69 9.70
N PHE A 69 1.45 -4.76 9.86
CA PHE A 69 0.64 -3.60 10.21
C PHE A 69 0.74 -3.24 11.70
N LEU A 70 0.99 -1.96 11.96
CA LEU A 70 0.94 -1.32 13.27
C LEU A 70 0.06 -0.07 13.17
N SER A 71 -0.77 0.22 14.16
CA SER A 71 -1.58 1.44 14.16
C SER A 71 -1.11 2.44 15.19
N VAL A 72 -0.95 3.71 14.79
CA VAL A 72 -0.71 4.81 15.74
C VAL A 72 -2.00 5.25 16.45
N SER A 73 -3.17 4.80 15.98
CA SER A 73 -4.46 4.92 16.66
C SER A 73 -4.78 3.64 17.41
N ASP A 74 -5.07 3.74 18.70
CA ASP A 74 -5.38 2.57 19.54
C ASP A 74 -6.74 1.97 19.16
N THR A 75 -7.73 2.80 18.82
CA THR A 75 -9.05 2.36 18.38
C THR A 75 -8.96 1.62 17.04
N PHE A 76 -8.19 2.17 16.08
CA PHE A 76 -7.96 1.53 14.80
C PHE A 76 -7.19 0.22 14.94
N GLY A 77 -6.14 0.17 15.79
CA GLY A 77 -5.38 -1.05 16.08
C GLY A 77 -6.23 -2.17 16.66
N ARG A 78 -7.12 -1.84 17.61
CA ARG A 78 -8.10 -2.83 18.16
C ARG A 78 -9.03 -3.39 17.07
N GLY A 79 -9.36 -2.62 16.05
CA GLY A 79 -10.12 -3.11 14.89
C GLY A 79 -9.43 -4.25 14.14
N PHE A 80 -8.10 -4.35 14.24
CA PHE A 80 -7.29 -5.47 13.73
C PHE A 80 -6.99 -6.53 14.78
N GLY A 81 -7.57 -6.42 15.98
CA GLY A 81 -7.45 -7.43 17.04
C GLY A 81 -6.15 -7.38 17.83
N SER A 82 -5.42 -6.27 17.83
CA SER A 82 -4.13 -6.15 18.49
C SER A 82 -4.02 -4.87 19.32
N THR A 83 -3.41 -4.98 20.50
CA THR A 83 -2.94 -3.83 21.29
C THR A 83 -1.54 -3.40 20.78
N PRO A 84 -1.12 -2.16 21.04
CA PRO A 84 0.24 -1.72 20.68
C PRO A 84 1.35 -2.61 21.23
N VAL A 85 1.20 -3.11 22.46
CA VAL A 85 2.19 -3.98 23.10
C VAL A 85 2.31 -5.32 22.36
N GLU A 86 1.19 -5.94 22.03
CA GLU A 86 1.15 -7.20 21.28
C GLU A 86 1.69 -7.02 19.85
N ALA A 87 1.33 -5.91 19.20
CA ALA A 87 1.79 -5.62 17.84
C ALA A 87 3.33 -5.44 17.79
N PHE A 88 3.92 -4.72 18.74
CA PHE A 88 5.38 -4.58 18.79
C PHE A 88 6.08 -5.90 19.13
N ALA A 89 5.53 -6.72 20.03
CA ALA A 89 6.07 -8.04 20.33
C ALA A 89 6.01 -8.97 19.09
N THR A 90 4.93 -8.89 18.32
CA THR A 90 4.78 -9.64 17.06
C THR A 90 5.79 -9.16 16.01
N LEU A 91 5.96 -7.84 15.85
CA LEU A 91 6.96 -7.27 14.93
C LEU A 91 8.37 -7.77 15.25
N GLU A 92 8.77 -7.72 16.54
CA GLU A 92 10.09 -8.19 17.00
C GLU A 92 10.29 -9.68 16.68
N ALA A 93 9.26 -10.50 16.91
CA ALA A 93 9.30 -11.92 16.60
C ALA A 93 9.40 -12.18 15.08
N ILE A 94 8.70 -11.40 14.24
CA ILE A 94 8.82 -11.49 12.78
C ILE A 94 10.20 -11.05 12.32
N ALA A 95 10.71 -9.91 12.82
CA ALA A 95 12.03 -9.39 12.48
C ALA A 95 13.18 -10.34 12.86
N SER A 96 12.94 -11.21 13.84
CA SER A 96 13.90 -12.23 14.27
C SER A 96 13.90 -13.48 13.39
N LEU A 97 12.98 -13.60 12.42
CA LEU A 97 12.93 -14.75 11.52
C LEU A 97 14.11 -14.68 10.51
N PRO A 98 14.78 -15.79 10.25
CA PRO A 98 15.88 -15.82 9.30
C PRO A 98 15.38 -15.54 7.87
N ASP A 99 16.21 -14.87 7.08
CA ASP A 99 15.99 -14.59 5.65
C ASP A 99 14.72 -13.79 5.33
N LEU A 100 14.15 -13.09 6.31
CA LEU A 100 12.95 -12.30 6.15
C LEU A 100 13.24 -10.83 6.53
N GLN A 101 12.84 -9.92 5.66
CA GLN A 101 12.84 -8.49 5.94
C GLN A 101 11.41 -8.02 6.17
N VAL A 102 11.19 -7.32 7.29
CA VAL A 102 9.87 -6.81 7.63
C VAL A 102 9.85 -5.29 7.53
N GLN A 103 8.88 -4.75 6.78
CA GLN A 103 8.49 -3.35 6.81
C GLN A 103 7.44 -3.15 7.90
N ALA A 104 7.63 -2.18 8.76
CA ALA A 104 6.61 -1.79 9.73
C ALA A 104 5.64 -0.79 9.05
N ALA A 105 4.44 -1.26 8.70
CA ALA A 105 3.39 -0.45 8.07
C ALA A 105 2.56 0.27 9.15
N LEU A 106 2.84 1.56 9.37
CA LEU A 106 2.17 2.40 10.35
C LEU A 106 0.87 2.96 9.77
N GLY A 107 -0.28 2.50 10.26
CA GLY A 107 -1.59 3.01 9.87
C GLY A 107 -2.06 4.20 10.70
N ALA A 108 -3.00 4.97 10.15
CA ALA A 108 -3.59 6.16 10.77
C ALA A 108 -2.57 7.28 11.09
N VAL A 109 -1.48 7.36 10.34
CA VAL A 109 -0.42 8.37 10.54
C VAL A 109 -0.95 9.78 10.25
N PHE A 110 -1.80 9.90 9.25
CA PHE A 110 -2.33 11.18 8.77
C PHE A 110 -3.72 11.50 9.31
N GLY A 111 -4.23 10.72 10.24
CA GLY A 111 -5.53 10.91 10.88
C GLY A 111 -6.24 9.60 11.19
N CYS A 112 -7.18 9.66 12.14
CA CYS A 112 -7.98 8.52 12.57
C CYS A 112 -9.47 8.79 12.41
N PRO A 113 -10.22 7.98 11.63
CA PRO A 113 -11.64 8.19 11.42
C PRO A 113 -12.49 7.89 12.65
N PHE A 114 -11.88 7.30 13.70
CA PHE A 114 -12.55 6.98 14.96
C PHE A 114 -12.34 8.04 16.06
N GLY A 115 -11.72 9.18 15.70
CA GLY A 115 -11.55 10.30 16.62
C GLY A 115 -10.32 10.23 17.54
N ASP A 116 -9.48 9.21 17.44
CA ASP A 116 -8.23 9.18 18.19
C ASP A 116 -7.29 10.29 17.70
N ALA A 117 -6.62 10.96 18.64
CA ALA A 117 -5.52 11.84 18.30
C ALA A 117 -4.31 11.01 17.84
N THR A 118 -3.77 11.35 16.68
CA THR A 118 -2.56 10.74 16.12
C THR A 118 -1.47 11.79 15.91
N PRO A 119 -0.92 12.35 17.02
CA PRO A 119 0.09 13.39 16.94
C PRO A 119 1.39 12.86 16.33
N LEU A 120 2.15 13.72 15.67
CA LEU A 120 3.42 13.40 15.04
C LEU A 120 4.39 12.70 16.00
N GLU A 121 4.44 13.13 17.26
CA GLU A 121 5.31 12.57 18.29
C GLU A 121 5.02 11.09 18.54
N LYS A 122 3.74 10.68 18.49
CA LYS A 122 3.34 9.26 18.61
C LYS A 122 3.81 8.48 17.40
N THR A 123 3.63 9.02 16.19
CA THR A 123 4.15 8.40 14.96
C THR A 123 5.67 8.22 15.01
N LEU A 124 6.40 9.26 15.42
CA LEU A 124 7.86 9.19 15.55
C LEU A 124 8.31 8.17 16.61
N ALA A 125 7.59 8.06 17.72
CA ALA A 125 7.86 7.06 18.76
C ALA A 125 7.65 5.64 18.24
N TYR A 126 6.56 5.39 17.51
CA TYR A 126 6.26 4.09 16.90
C TYR A 126 7.26 3.72 15.81
N ALA A 127 7.59 4.66 14.92
CA ALA A 127 8.58 4.47 13.86
C ALA A 127 9.95 4.09 14.43
N ARG A 128 10.44 4.86 15.43
CA ARG A 128 11.69 4.56 16.11
C ARG A 128 11.66 3.18 16.77
N ARG A 129 10.60 2.88 17.53
CA ARG A 129 10.46 1.60 18.22
C ARG A 129 10.45 0.43 17.22
N ALA A 130 9.75 0.57 16.10
CA ALA A 130 9.73 -0.45 15.06
C ALA A 130 11.13 -0.72 14.49
N MET A 131 11.90 0.34 14.18
CA MET A 131 13.28 0.19 13.70
C MET A 131 14.21 -0.43 14.75
N GLU A 132 14.07 -0.06 16.03
CA GLU A 132 14.82 -0.67 17.14
C GLU A 132 14.54 -2.17 17.30
N LEU A 133 13.32 -2.62 16.98
CA LEU A 133 12.90 -4.01 17.02
C LEU A 133 13.27 -4.81 15.76
N GLY A 134 13.98 -4.19 14.81
CA GLY A 134 14.53 -4.86 13.63
C GLY A 134 13.71 -4.70 12.35
N ALA A 135 12.73 -3.79 12.30
CA ALA A 135 12.11 -3.46 11.01
C ALA A 135 13.16 -2.92 10.03
N SER A 136 13.10 -3.34 8.78
CA SER A 136 14.03 -2.93 7.72
C SER A 136 13.66 -1.60 7.07
N SER A 137 12.38 -1.24 7.13
CA SER A 137 11.81 -0.02 6.57
C SER A 137 10.47 0.31 7.23
N LEU A 138 9.92 1.48 6.89
CA LEU A 138 8.66 1.97 7.38
C LEU A 138 7.68 2.18 6.22
N GLY A 139 6.42 1.83 6.41
CA GLY A 139 5.31 2.27 5.59
C GLY A 139 4.49 3.30 6.36
N LEU A 140 4.11 4.42 5.77
CA LEU A 140 3.26 5.41 6.41
C LEU A 140 1.91 5.47 5.71
N GLY A 141 0.84 5.12 6.43
CA GLY A 141 -0.50 4.99 5.89
C GLY A 141 -1.43 6.15 6.22
N ASP A 142 -2.01 6.77 5.19
CA ASP A 142 -3.27 7.54 5.29
C ASP A 142 -4.44 6.57 5.11
N SER A 143 -4.66 5.74 6.14
CA SER A 143 -5.60 4.61 6.09
C SER A 143 -7.04 5.02 5.82
N ALA A 144 -7.41 6.25 6.14
CA ALA A 144 -8.75 6.79 5.94
C ALA A 144 -8.86 7.70 4.72
N GLY A 145 -7.73 8.14 4.15
CA GLY A 145 -7.68 9.10 3.05
C GLY A 145 -8.19 10.48 3.46
N MET A 146 -7.88 10.89 4.70
CA MET A 146 -8.33 12.15 5.31
C MET A 146 -7.29 13.28 5.20
N ALA A 147 -6.07 12.98 4.77
CA ALA A 147 -5.02 13.97 4.67
C ALA A 147 -5.25 14.93 3.49
N ASP A 148 -5.05 16.22 3.75
CA ASP A 148 -4.86 17.24 2.72
C ASP A 148 -3.36 17.47 2.47
N PRO A 149 -2.96 18.17 1.38
CA PRO A 149 -1.56 18.39 1.05
C PRO A 149 -0.77 19.18 2.10
N ILE A 150 -1.40 20.09 2.83
CA ILE A 150 -0.74 20.90 3.89
C ILE A 150 -0.46 20.02 5.09
N HIS A 151 -1.45 19.20 5.49
CA HIS A 151 -1.28 18.23 6.58
C HIS A 151 -0.21 17.19 6.22
N THR A 152 -0.24 16.66 5.00
CA THR A 152 0.75 15.70 4.49
C THR A 152 2.15 16.28 4.57
N GLU A 153 2.37 17.51 4.06
CA GLU A 153 3.66 18.18 4.12
C GLU A 153 4.16 18.34 5.57
N ARG A 154 3.28 18.76 6.48
CA ARG A 154 3.63 18.96 7.90
C ARG A 154 4.10 17.67 8.56
N ILE A 155 3.38 16.57 8.36
CA ILE A 155 3.73 15.26 8.94
C ILE A 155 5.04 14.76 8.34
N LEU A 156 5.18 14.79 7.01
CA LEU A 156 6.35 14.26 6.34
C LEU A 156 7.63 15.07 6.65
N ARG A 157 7.54 16.41 6.78
CA ARG A 157 8.70 17.22 7.25
C ARG A 157 9.14 16.81 8.66
N GLY A 158 8.21 16.57 9.57
CA GLY A 158 8.57 16.08 10.91
C GLY A 158 9.17 14.68 10.91
N ILE A 159 8.73 13.80 10.02
CA ILE A 159 9.35 12.48 9.84
C ILE A 159 10.79 12.60 9.33
N LEU A 160 11.04 13.51 8.37
CA LEU A 160 12.37 13.73 7.79
C LEU A 160 13.41 14.29 8.79
N GLU A 161 12.98 14.78 9.93
CA GLU A 161 13.91 15.16 11.01
C GLU A 161 14.64 13.94 11.63
N ARG A 162 14.11 12.74 11.45
CA ARG A 162 14.58 11.50 12.08
C ARG A 162 14.89 10.37 11.12
N PHE A 163 14.23 10.35 9.96
CA PHE A 163 14.30 9.25 8.99
C PHE A 163 14.60 9.81 7.59
N ARG A 164 15.28 9.00 6.78
CA ARG A 164 15.53 9.34 5.37
C ARG A 164 14.39 8.86 4.49
N PRO A 165 14.05 9.56 3.38
CA PRO A 165 12.95 9.18 2.49
C PRO A 165 13.08 7.76 1.94
N GLU A 166 14.30 7.28 1.69
CA GLU A 166 14.56 5.95 1.12
C GLU A 166 14.15 4.80 2.07
N GLN A 167 14.02 5.10 3.36
CA GLN A 167 13.59 4.12 4.37
C GLN A 167 12.07 3.99 4.45
N ILE A 168 11.32 4.78 3.67
CA ILE A 168 9.89 4.97 3.85
C ILE A 168 9.15 4.73 2.54
N SER A 169 8.06 3.94 2.59
CA SER A 169 7.00 3.93 1.60
C SER A 169 5.77 4.69 2.09
N LEU A 170 4.97 5.19 1.16
CA LEU A 170 3.74 5.92 1.47
C LEU A 170 2.53 5.16 0.90
N HIS A 171 1.62 4.80 1.80
CA HIS A 171 0.35 4.14 1.48
C HIS A 171 -0.79 5.15 1.65
N ILE A 172 -1.11 5.86 0.58
CA ILE A 172 -2.06 6.96 0.61
C ILE A 172 -3.38 6.53 -0.02
N HIS A 173 -4.47 6.71 0.71
CA HIS A 173 -5.82 6.51 0.20
C HIS A 173 -6.37 7.78 -0.46
N ASN A 174 -7.34 7.58 -1.37
CA ASN A 174 -7.95 8.67 -2.15
C ASN A 174 -9.42 8.93 -1.75
N THR A 175 -9.77 8.66 -0.48
CA THR A 175 -11.16 8.73 -0.01
C THR A 175 -11.77 10.11 -0.20
N GLU A 176 -11.06 11.17 0.16
CA GLU A 176 -11.48 12.57 0.00
C GLU A 176 -10.99 13.21 -1.32
N GLY A 177 -10.31 12.45 -2.19
CA GLY A 177 -9.88 12.93 -3.50
C GLY A 177 -8.54 13.68 -3.51
N PHE A 178 -7.83 13.75 -2.38
CA PHE A 178 -6.53 14.42 -2.28
C PHE A 178 -5.32 13.51 -2.51
N GLY A 179 -5.54 12.21 -2.74
CA GLY A 179 -4.47 11.23 -2.78
C GLY A 179 -3.32 11.60 -3.72
N LEU A 180 -3.59 11.94 -4.98
CA LEU A 180 -2.56 12.35 -5.95
C LEU A 180 -1.86 13.65 -5.54
N ALA A 181 -2.60 14.63 -5.00
CA ALA A 181 -2.01 15.88 -4.52
C ALA A 181 -1.08 15.64 -3.33
N ASN A 182 -1.45 14.74 -2.42
CA ASN A 182 -0.61 14.32 -1.30
C ASN A 182 0.68 13.62 -1.79
N CYS A 183 0.59 12.80 -2.84
CA CYS A 183 1.76 12.19 -3.47
C CYS A 183 2.71 13.24 -4.08
N VAL A 184 2.17 14.27 -4.75
CA VAL A 184 3.00 15.38 -5.27
C VAL A 184 3.76 16.05 -4.13
N LYS A 185 3.08 16.36 -3.02
CA LYS A 185 3.72 16.94 -1.85
C LYS A 185 4.83 16.06 -1.27
N ALA A 186 4.60 14.75 -1.23
CA ALA A 186 5.62 13.82 -0.77
C ALA A 186 6.81 13.76 -1.74
N MET A 187 6.59 13.74 -3.05
CA MET A 187 7.66 13.78 -4.06
C MET A 187 8.51 15.06 -3.97
N GLU A 188 7.89 16.23 -3.72
CA GLU A 188 8.62 17.49 -3.47
C GLU A 188 9.56 17.41 -2.25
N LEU A 189 9.26 16.52 -1.29
CA LEU A 189 10.08 16.25 -0.11
C LEU A 189 11.08 15.10 -0.30
N GLY A 190 11.17 14.52 -1.51
CA GLY A 190 12.14 13.49 -1.84
C GLY A 190 11.67 12.05 -1.62
N PHE A 191 10.40 11.81 -1.30
CA PHE A 191 9.86 10.45 -1.23
C PHE A 191 9.67 9.87 -2.62
N THR A 192 10.05 8.61 -2.81
CA THR A 192 10.04 7.93 -4.12
C THR A 192 9.34 6.58 -4.10
N ARG A 193 8.84 6.12 -2.95
CA ARG A 193 8.15 4.83 -2.81
C ARG A 193 6.69 5.06 -2.43
N PHE A 194 5.79 4.63 -3.31
CA PHE A 194 4.34 4.81 -3.16
C PHE A 194 3.63 3.50 -3.45
N ASP A 195 2.71 3.14 -2.57
CA ASP A 195 1.84 1.99 -2.75
C ASP A 195 0.59 2.43 -3.51
N VAL A 196 0.33 1.75 -4.62
CA VAL A 196 -0.81 2.02 -5.51
C VAL A 196 -1.46 0.71 -5.93
N SER A 197 -2.69 0.75 -6.41
CA SER A 197 -3.43 -0.45 -6.79
C SER A 197 -4.07 -0.29 -8.17
N LEU A 198 -4.11 -1.36 -8.97
CA LEU A 198 -4.82 -1.35 -10.25
C LEU A 198 -6.27 -0.94 -10.05
N ALA A 199 -6.74 0.01 -10.85
CA ALA A 199 -8.07 0.62 -10.77
C ALA A 199 -8.42 1.22 -9.39
N GLY A 200 -7.44 1.44 -8.51
CA GLY A 200 -7.65 1.90 -7.14
C GLY A 200 -8.34 0.88 -6.24
N MET A 201 -8.29 -0.39 -6.60
CA MET A 201 -8.93 -1.44 -5.82
C MET A 201 -8.29 -1.63 -4.45
N GLY A 202 -9.11 -2.11 -3.53
CA GLY A 202 -8.74 -2.26 -2.14
C GLY A 202 -9.32 -1.14 -1.28
N GLY A 203 -9.16 -1.29 0.02
CA GLY A 203 -9.65 -0.37 1.04
C GLY A 203 -9.41 -0.95 2.41
N CYS A 204 -9.79 -0.25 3.44
CA CYS A 204 -9.64 -0.74 4.80
C CYS A 204 -10.92 -1.44 5.27
N PRO A 205 -10.87 -2.73 5.64
CA PRO A 205 -12.07 -3.48 6.03
C PRO A 205 -12.72 -2.96 7.32
N VAL A 206 -11.99 -2.21 8.14
CA VAL A 206 -12.48 -1.65 9.41
C VAL A 206 -12.91 -0.19 9.31
N ILE A 207 -12.73 0.45 8.13
CA ILE A 207 -13.15 1.84 7.91
C ILE A 207 -14.34 1.85 6.94
N PRO A 208 -15.55 2.20 7.40
CA PRO A 208 -16.71 2.28 6.52
C PRO A 208 -16.51 3.29 5.40
N ASN A 209 -16.92 2.93 4.18
CA ASN A 209 -16.86 3.81 2.99
C ASN A 209 -15.46 4.30 2.58
N ALA A 210 -14.38 3.69 3.05
CA ALA A 210 -13.06 3.98 2.53
C ALA A 210 -13.01 3.63 1.03
N LYS A 211 -12.79 4.63 0.17
CA LYS A 211 -12.79 4.47 -1.29
C LYS A 211 -11.59 3.71 -1.83
N GLY A 212 -10.59 3.46 -0.98
CA GLY A 212 -9.45 2.65 -1.32
C GLY A 212 -8.24 3.43 -1.83
N ASN A 213 -7.37 2.68 -2.47
CA ASN A 213 -6.05 3.12 -2.89
C ASN A 213 -6.10 4.14 -4.04
N ILE A 214 -4.97 4.80 -4.27
CA ILE A 214 -4.74 5.54 -5.51
C ILE A 214 -4.67 4.55 -6.67
N PRO A 215 -5.39 4.79 -7.79
CA PRO A 215 -5.25 3.97 -8.99
C PRO A 215 -3.85 4.04 -9.56
N THR A 216 -3.23 2.90 -9.84
CA THR A 216 -1.89 2.82 -10.42
C THR A 216 -1.79 3.63 -11.71
N GLU A 217 -2.75 3.47 -12.61
CA GLU A 217 -2.77 4.15 -13.90
C GLU A 217 -2.95 5.67 -13.79
N ASP A 218 -3.71 6.15 -12.79
CA ASP A 218 -3.85 7.58 -12.53
C ASP A 218 -2.54 8.16 -11.98
N PHE A 219 -1.85 7.41 -11.09
CA PHE A 219 -0.56 7.80 -10.54
C PHE A 219 0.54 7.79 -11.62
N VAL A 220 0.59 6.75 -12.46
CA VAL A 220 1.54 6.67 -13.58
C VAL A 220 1.32 7.81 -14.58
N ASN A 221 0.05 8.12 -14.89
CA ASN A 221 -0.28 9.28 -15.73
C ASN A 221 0.22 10.59 -15.10
N LEU A 222 0.05 10.78 -13.80
CA LEU A 222 0.59 11.94 -13.08
C LEU A 222 2.11 12.02 -13.24
N LEU A 223 2.84 10.94 -12.99
CA LEU A 223 4.30 10.90 -13.12
C LEU A 223 4.75 11.25 -14.53
N HIS A 224 4.11 10.68 -15.58
CA HIS A 224 4.42 11.02 -16.98
C HIS A 224 4.16 12.49 -17.29
N LYS A 225 3.10 13.11 -16.73
CA LYS A 225 2.82 14.54 -16.88
C LYS A 225 3.82 15.44 -16.15
N MET A 226 4.53 14.90 -15.18
CA MET A 226 5.62 15.55 -14.45
C MET A 226 7.01 15.23 -15.03
N ASP A 227 7.08 14.60 -16.20
CA ASP A 227 8.33 14.15 -16.85
C ASP A 227 9.15 13.18 -15.96
N ILE A 228 8.46 12.38 -15.13
CA ILE A 228 9.08 11.35 -14.28
C ILE A 228 8.86 9.98 -14.91
N ASP A 229 9.95 9.34 -15.32
CA ASP A 229 9.93 7.96 -15.80
C ASP A 229 9.88 6.98 -14.60
N CYS A 230 8.76 6.30 -14.45
CA CYS A 230 8.59 5.23 -13.44
C CYS A 230 8.81 3.82 -14.00
N GLY A 231 9.06 3.69 -15.29
CA GLY A 231 9.25 2.40 -15.97
C GLY A 231 7.97 1.59 -16.17
N ILE A 232 6.79 2.15 -15.87
CA ILE A 232 5.49 1.47 -16.06
C ILE A 232 4.84 1.94 -17.36
N ASP A 233 4.42 0.98 -18.19
CA ASP A 233 3.64 1.21 -19.40
C ASP A 233 2.20 1.58 -19.04
N LEU A 234 1.85 2.85 -19.23
CA LEU A 234 0.54 3.42 -18.87
C LEU A 234 -0.62 2.76 -19.63
N ASP A 235 -0.44 2.53 -20.93
CA ASP A 235 -1.51 1.99 -21.78
C ASP A 235 -1.83 0.54 -21.40
N ARG A 236 -0.81 -0.29 -21.23
CA ARG A 236 -0.97 -1.68 -20.79
C ARG A 236 -1.53 -1.75 -19.36
N CYS A 237 -1.07 -0.88 -18.47
CA CYS A 237 -1.60 -0.78 -17.11
C CYS A 237 -3.09 -0.40 -17.11
N THR A 238 -3.49 0.59 -17.90
CA THR A 238 -4.89 1.04 -18.02
C THR A 238 -5.80 -0.07 -18.57
N VAL A 239 -5.34 -0.79 -19.60
CA VAL A 239 -6.09 -1.93 -20.18
C VAL A 239 -6.25 -3.04 -19.15
N ALA A 240 -5.20 -3.36 -18.38
CA ALA A 240 -5.28 -4.37 -17.32
C ALA A 240 -6.24 -3.96 -16.20
N SER A 241 -6.23 -2.69 -15.79
CA SER A 241 -7.15 -2.15 -14.79
C SER A 241 -8.60 -2.26 -15.26
N LEU A 242 -8.86 -1.95 -16.51
CA LEU A 242 -10.19 -2.09 -17.12
C LEU A 242 -10.67 -3.54 -17.15
N ASP A 243 -9.81 -4.47 -17.62
CA ASP A 243 -10.16 -5.90 -17.68
C ASP A 243 -10.43 -6.45 -16.26
N MET A 244 -9.58 -6.11 -15.30
CA MET A 244 -9.75 -6.53 -13.92
C MET A 244 -11.05 -5.98 -13.32
N SER A 245 -11.36 -4.69 -13.48
CA SER A 245 -12.61 -4.09 -12.99
C SER A 245 -13.85 -4.78 -13.55
N ARG A 246 -13.82 -5.12 -14.84
CA ARG A 246 -14.92 -5.87 -15.50
C ARG A 246 -15.08 -7.28 -14.95
N ARG A 247 -13.98 -8.01 -14.74
CA ARG A 247 -14.02 -9.40 -14.24
C ARG A 247 -14.55 -9.51 -12.83
N ILE A 248 -14.21 -8.58 -11.95
CA ILE A 248 -14.65 -8.61 -10.55
C ILE A 248 -15.91 -7.79 -10.30
N GLY A 249 -16.42 -7.07 -11.31
CA GLY A 249 -17.61 -6.21 -11.17
C GLY A 249 -17.38 -5.00 -10.25
N ALA A 250 -16.14 -4.55 -10.11
CA ALA A 250 -15.82 -3.39 -9.26
C ALA A 250 -16.18 -2.07 -9.95
N PRO A 251 -16.65 -1.06 -9.20
CA PRO A 251 -16.89 0.27 -9.74
C PRO A 251 -15.57 0.88 -10.25
N VAL A 252 -15.63 1.58 -11.37
CA VAL A 252 -14.49 2.32 -11.93
C VAL A 252 -14.32 3.62 -11.15
N ILE A 253 -13.21 3.75 -10.41
CA ILE A 253 -12.84 4.97 -9.70
C ILE A 253 -11.63 5.67 -10.35
N SER A 254 -10.95 5.01 -11.26
CA SER A 254 -9.80 5.53 -12.00
C SER A 254 -10.26 6.46 -13.13
N SER A 255 -9.66 7.64 -13.20
CA SER A 255 -9.89 8.62 -14.27
C SER A 255 -9.39 8.08 -15.63
N MET A 256 -8.27 7.38 -15.64
CA MET A 256 -7.68 6.84 -16.87
C MET A 256 -8.56 5.73 -17.47
N VAL A 257 -9.09 4.83 -16.64
CA VAL A 257 -10.04 3.79 -17.06
C VAL A 257 -11.35 4.43 -17.52
N GLY A 258 -11.89 5.40 -16.79
CA GLY A 258 -13.10 6.13 -17.15
C GLY A 258 -12.97 6.82 -18.51
N ASN A 259 -11.87 7.52 -18.77
CA ASN A 259 -11.59 8.16 -20.05
C ASN A 259 -11.47 7.15 -21.20
N THR A 260 -10.94 5.95 -20.95
CA THR A 260 -10.85 4.89 -21.95
C THR A 260 -12.23 4.36 -22.32
N LEU A 261 -13.12 4.17 -21.36
CA LEU A 261 -14.51 3.77 -21.58
C LEU A 261 -15.27 4.80 -22.42
N LEU A 262 -15.15 6.09 -22.05
CA LEU A 262 -15.80 7.18 -22.79
C LEU A 262 -15.34 7.24 -24.26
N LYS A 263 -14.06 6.95 -24.56
CA LYS A 263 -13.55 6.88 -25.92
C LYS A 263 -14.10 5.70 -26.72
N GLN A 264 -14.34 4.55 -26.05
CA GLN A 264 -14.92 3.38 -26.67
C GLN A 264 -16.40 3.56 -27.03
N ASP A 265 -17.15 4.30 -26.20
CA ASP A 265 -18.58 4.56 -26.39
C ASP A 265 -18.85 5.79 -27.29
N ALA A 266 -17.84 6.62 -27.55
CA ALA A 266 -17.99 7.77 -28.42
C ALA A 266 -18.07 7.30 -29.88
N SER A 267 -19.26 7.33 -30.47
CA SER A 267 -19.43 7.38 -31.93
C SER A 267 -18.66 8.61 -32.46
N PRO A 268 -17.98 8.52 -33.60
CA PRO A 268 -17.32 9.69 -34.17
C PRO A 268 -18.37 10.81 -34.35
N LEU A 269 -18.11 11.96 -33.71
CA LEU A 269 -18.93 13.15 -33.94
C LEU A 269 -18.93 13.40 -35.45
N PRO A 270 -20.11 13.60 -36.06
CA PRO A 270 -20.15 14.00 -37.46
C PRO A 270 -19.42 15.32 -37.62
N CYS A 271 -18.39 15.32 -38.45
CA CYS A 271 -17.67 16.52 -38.87
C CYS A 271 -18.59 17.47 -39.64
#